data_9bf0a929062f1d50766c61ee69fb5403
#
_entry.id   9bf0a929062f1d50766c61ee69fb5403
#
_cell.length_a   1.000
_cell.length_b   1.000
_cell.length_c   1.000
_cell.angle_alpha   90.00
_cell.angle_beta   90.00
_cell.angle_gamma   90.00
#
_symmetry.space_group_name_H-M   'P 1'
#
loop_
_entity.id
_entity.type
_entity.pdbx_description
1 polymer ?
#
loop_
_entity_poly.entity_id
_entity_poly.type
_entity_poly.pdbx_seq_one_letter_code
_entity_poly.pdbx_strand_id
1 'polypeptide(L)'
;MVTDEIEYLTADREDGFIVAQANELLDENGWFVKERVPCRYREDIKEFRSDMVDYMDVSPKQLVSVATSLIPFLENDDTNRALMGSNMQRQAVPLLKPEAPIVATGIEHRIAYDSGVMVISKEDGVVNRVSADKIEVRDTHGLVHSYPLKKFLRSNQGTCINQRPIVNVGQVVKAGDIIADGPSTSAGELSLGRNILIGFMSWEGYNYEDAILISENLVKEDVFTSIHIEEHETETRDTKLGPEEITRDIPNVGEDALKDLDEEGIIRIGAEVHPGDILVGKVTPKGEAELTPEERLLRAIFSEKAREVRDTSLRVPNGEEGIVVDLSLIHISEPTRRVVIS
;
A
#
# COMPACT_ATOMS: atom_id res chain seq x y z
N MET A 1 31.90 -9.95 27.05
CA MET A 1 30.46 -10.16 27.34
C MET A 1 29.68 -9.54 26.19
N VAL A 2 28.79 -10.31 25.56
CA VAL A 2 27.87 -9.82 24.53
C VAL A 2 26.72 -9.14 25.23
N THR A 3 26.32 -7.95 24.74
CA THR A 3 25.23 -7.14 25.27
C THR A 3 24.09 -7.08 24.28
N ASP A 4 22.91 -6.64 24.69
CA ASP A 4 21.74 -6.45 23.81
C ASP A 4 21.81 -5.12 23.03
N GLU A 5 22.87 -4.33 23.24
CA GLU A 5 23.07 -3.08 22.53
C GLU A 5 23.53 -3.36 21.09
N ILE A 6 22.79 -2.82 20.12
CA ILE A 6 23.08 -3.03 18.69
C ILE A 6 23.75 -1.78 18.13
N GLU A 7 24.93 -1.95 17.55
CA GLU A 7 25.66 -0.91 16.85
C GLU A 7 25.63 -1.17 15.34
N TYR A 8 25.38 -0.12 14.55
CA TYR A 8 25.38 -0.18 13.09
C TYR A 8 26.74 0.31 12.56
N LEU A 9 27.48 -0.60 11.96
CA LEU A 9 28.78 -0.32 11.38
C LEU A 9 28.69 -0.20 9.86
N THR A 10 29.47 0.71 9.28
CA THR A 10 29.74 0.71 7.84
C THR A 10 30.85 -0.29 7.54
N ALA A 11 30.90 -0.80 6.30
CA ALA A 11 31.93 -1.78 5.86
C ALA A 11 33.36 -1.32 6.18
N ASP A 12 33.67 -0.04 5.93
CA ASP A 12 35.00 0.53 6.21
C ASP A 12 35.38 0.50 7.70
N ARG A 13 34.40 0.67 8.58
CA ARG A 13 34.60 0.59 10.03
C ARG A 13 34.71 -0.85 10.50
N GLU A 14 33.89 -1.74 9.95
CA GLU A 14 33.86 -3.16 10.29
C GLU A 14 35.21 -3.82 10.05
N ASP A 15 35.95 -3.46 8.98
CA ASP A 15 37.27 -3.97 8.66
C ASP A 15 38.30 -3.82 9.77
N GLY A 16 38.07 -2.91 10.71
CA GLY A 16 38.92 -2.67 11.87
C GLY A 16 38.66 -3.59 13.06
N PHE A 17 37.56 -4.34 13.05
CA PHE A 17 37.04 -5.10 14.19
C PHE A 17 37.05 -6.62 13.93
N ILE A 18 37.14 -7.40 15.02
CA ILE A 18 36.97 -8.85 15.00
C ILE A 18 35.50 -9.16 15.34
N VAL A 19 34.77 -9.70 14.36
CA VAL A 19 33.34 -9.96 14.47
C VAL A 19 33.07 -11.46 14.55
N ALA A 20 32.47 -11.91 15.66
CA ALA A 20 32.07 -13.31 15.84
C ALA A 20 30.76 -13.63 15.07
N GLN A 21 30.62 -14.90 14.70
CA GLN A 21 29.40 -15.38 14.06
C GLN A 21 28.21 -15.40 15.03
N ALA A 22 27.01 -15.09 14.52
CA ALA A 22 25.78 -15.02 15.32
C ALA A 22 25.33 -16.36 15.93
N ASN A 23 25.82 -17.49 15.44
CA ASN A 23 25.43 -18.82 15.90
C ASN A 23 26.36 -19.40 16.99
N GLU A 24 27.36 -18.64 17.45
CA GLU A 24 28.20 -19.08 18.55
C GLU A 24 27.43 -19.10 19.87
N LEU A 25 27.73 -20.14 20.66
CA LEU A 25 27.04 -20.37 21.94
C LEU A 25 27.53 -19.40 23.01
N LEU A 26 26.58 -18.77 23.67
CA LEU A 26 26.80 -17.92 24.83
C LEU A 26 26.31 -18.65 26.10
N ASP A 27 26.95 -18.37 27.22
CA ASP A 27 26.47 -18.78 28.54
C ASP A 27 25.34 -17.87 29.05
N GLU A 28 24.76 -18.18 30.20
CA GLU A 28 23.68 -17.39 30.83
C GLU A 28 24.10 -15.94 31.17
N ASN A 29 25.39 -15.65 31.18
CA ASN A 29 25.92 -14.31 31.47
C ASN A 29 26.36 -13.57 30.19
N GLY A 30 26.12 -14.13 29.01
CA GLY A 30 26.50 -13.52 27.73
C GLY A 30 27.98 -13.66 27.36
N TRP A 31 28.71 -14.64 27.92
CA TRP A 31 30.08 -14.95 27.54
C TRP A 31 30.13 -16.12 26.56
N PHE A 32 31.14 -16.12 25.67
CA PHE A 32 31.35 -17.25 24.78
C PHE A 32 31.74 -18.49 25.57
N VAL A 33 31.08 -19.62 25.28
CA VAL A 33 31.36 -20.90 25.90
C VAL A 33 32.73 -21.46 25.45
N LYS A 34 33.09 -21.18 24.20
CA LYS A 34 34.38 -21.63 23.63
C LYS A 34 35.49 -20.62 23.90
N GLU A 35 36.68 -21.12 24.20
CA GLU A 35 37.88 -20.30 24.34
C GLU A 35 38.34 -19.67 23.02
N ARG A 36 38.10 -20.38 21.89
CA ARG A 36 38.35 -19.88 20.54
C ARG A 36 37.05 -19.89 19.75
N VAL A 37 36.80 -18.78 19.04
CA VAL A 37 35.55 -18.50 18.30
C VAL A 37 35.94 -18.20 16.86
N PRO A 38 35.23 -18.77 15.87
CA PRO A 38 35.39 -18.39 14.47
C PRO A 38 34.87 -16.98 14.27
N CYS A 39 35.71 -16.10 13.80
CA CYS A 39 35.42 -14.69 13.59
C CYS A 39 35.80 -14.24 12.21
N ARG A 40 35.11 -13.27 11.71
CA ARG A 40 35.44 -12.51 10.50
C ARG A 40 36.38 -11.36 10.87
N TYR A 41 37.46 -11.24 10.19
CA TYR A 41 38.39 -10.10 10.26
C TYR A 41 38.80 -9.73 8.84
N ARG A 42 38.34 -8.59 8.35
CA ARG A 42 38.44 -8.20 6.96
C ARG A 42 37.82 -9.25 6.02
N GLU A 43 38.58 -9.74 5.05
CA GLU A 43 38.14 -10.77 4.08
C GLU A 43 38.32 -12.20 4.56
N ASP A 44 39.02 -12.41 5.71
CA ASP A 44 39.38 -13.73 6.22
C ASP A 44 38.49 -14.18 7.37
N ILE A 45 38.15 -15.48 7.40
CA ILE A 45 37.52 -16.14 8.56
C ILE A 45 38.65 -16.91 9.31
N LYS A 46 38.91 -16.53 10.55
CA LYS A 46 39.92 -17.10 11.41
C LYS A 46 39.38 -17.33 12.83
N GLU A 47 40.00 -18.28 13.56
CA GLU A 47 39.70 -18.49 14.96
C GLU A 47 40.49 -17.49 15.82
N PHE A 48 39.78 -16.69 16.61
CA PHE A 48 40.34 -15.79 17.59
C PHE A 48 39.99 -16.25 19.02
N ARG A 49 40.75 -15.79 20.00
CA ARG A 49 40.40 -15.99 21.40
C ARG A 49 39.15 -15.13 21.72
N SER A 50 38.29 -15.67 22.57
CA SER A 50 37.04 -15.01 22.98
C SER A 50 37.21 -13.62 23.61
N ASP A 51 38.39 -13.37 24.21
CA ASP A 51 38.77 -12.09 24.80
C ASP A 51 39.14 -11.00 23.77
N MET A 52 39.42 -11.39 22.55
CA MET A 52 39.81 -10.50 21.43
C MET A 52 38.65 -10.13 20.54
N VAL A 53 37.47 -10.66 20.78
CA VAL A 53 36.27 -10.39 19.94
C VAL A 53 35.67 -9.05 20.30
N ASP A 54 35.52 -8.18 19.34
CA ASP A 54 34.96 -6.83 19.49
C ASP A 54 33.43 -6.83 19.38
N TYR A 55 32.88 -7.53 18.36
CA TYR A 55 31.46 -7.59 18.06
C TYR A 55 31.01 -9.01 17.75
N MET A 56 29.70 -9.23 17.80
CA MET A 56 29.04 -10.45 17.37
C MET A 56 27.92 -10.10 16.41
N ASP A 57 27.80 -10.83 15.29
CA ASP A 57 26.70 -10.66 14.35
C ASP A 57 25.34 -10.87 15.06
N VAL A 58 24.35 -10.05 14.76
CA VAL A 58 23.03 -10.14 15.40
C VAL A 58 22.29 -11.41 14.98
N SER A 59 22.37 -11.81 13.72
CA SER A 59 21.68 -12.99 13.19
C SER A 59 22.34 -13.52 11.93
N PRO A 60 22.34 -14.85 11.69
CA PRO A 60 22.76 -15.44 10.42
C PRO A 60 21.88 -15.01 9.23
N LYS A 61 20.66 -14.56 9.49
CA LYS A 61 19.71 -14.08 8.47
C LYS A 61 20.17 -12.84 7.73
N GLN A 62 21.19 -12.14 8.22
CA GLN A 62 21.81 -10.98 7.53
C GLN A 62 22.40 -11.29 6.14
N LEU A 63 22.67 -12.56 5.85
CA LEU A 63 23.20 -13.00 4.54
C LEU A 63 22.19 -12.89 3.40
N VAL A 64 20.90 -12.83 3.71
CA VAL A 64 19.81 -12.79 2.74
C VAL A 64 19.02 -11.49 2.86
N SER A 65 18.32 -11.13 1.77
CA SER A 65 17.43 -9.96 1.82
C SER A 65 16.24 -10.20 2.77
N VAL A 66 15.61 -9.12 3.24
CA VAL A 66 14.43 -9.20 4.11
C VAL A 66 13.33 -10.05 3.49
N ALA A 67 13.03 -9.86 2.20
CA ALA A 67 12.02 -10.65 1.51
C ALA A 67 12.38 -12.14 1.42
N THR A 68 13.64 -12.45 1.16
CA THR A 68 14.13 -13.85 1.13
C THR A 68 14.09 -14.49 2.51
N SER A 69 14.33 -13.72 3.58
CA SER A 69 14.27 -14.23 4.97
C SER A 69 12.86 -14.61 5.44
N LEU A 70 11.83 -14.18 4.71
CA LEU A 70 10.43 -14.54 4.95
C LEU A 70 10.03 -15.88 4.33
N ILE A 71 10.87 -16.51 3.52
CA ILE A 71 10.57 -17.78 2.86
C ILE A 71 10.86 -18.92 3.85
N PRO A 72 9.83 -19.66 4.31
CA PRO A 72 10.05 -20.83 5.17
C PRO A 72 10.72 -21.94 4.37
N PHE A 73 11.62 -22.71 5.01
CA PHE A 73 12.36 -23.83 4.39
C PHE A 73 13.18 -23.42 3.16
N LEU A 74 13.72 -22.20 3.16
CA LEU A 74 14.51 -21.64 2.04
C LEU A 74 15.66 -22.57 1.61
N GLU A 75 16.27 -23.28 2.54
CA GLU A 75 17.37 -24.22 2.29
C GLU A 75 16.99 -25.41 1.39
N ASN A 76 15.72 -25.69 1.26
CA ASN A 76 15.19 -26.78 0.42
C ASN A 76 14.73 -26.28 -0.97
N ASP A 77 14.78 -24.96 -1.22
CA ASP A 77 14.35 -24.36 -2.47
C ASP A 77 15.52 -24.18 -3.45
N ASP A 78 15.20 -24.31 -4.74
CA ASP A 78 16.12 -23.88 -5.80
C ASP A 78 16.26 -22.36 -5.82
N THR A 79 17.48 -21.89 -6.10
CA THR A 79 17.82 -20.45 -6.13
C THR A 79 16.90 -19.65 -7.05
N ASN A 80 16.56 -20.20 -8.23
CA ASN A 80 15.67 -19.53 -9.19
C ASN A 80 14.26 -19.35 -8.63
N ARG A 81 13.72 -20.37 -7.94
CA ARG A 81 12.39 -20.32 -7.34
C ARG A 81 12.35 -19.43 -6.11
N ALA A 82 13.39 -19.43 -5.30
CA ALA A 82 13.54 -18.49 -4.17
C ALA A 82 13.57 -17.03 -4.65
N LEU A 83 14.26 -16.74 -5.76
CA LEU A 83 14.25 -15.40 -6.37
C LEU A 83 12.85 -15.00 -6.83
N MET A 84 12.12 -15.89 -7.53
CA MET A 84 10.74 -15.62 -7.96
C MET A 84 9.82 -15.38 -6.77
N GLY A 85 9.87 -16.21 -5.73
CA GLY A 85 9.08 -16.07 -4.51
C GLY A 85 9.36 -14.77 -3.77
N SER A 86 10.62 -14.39 -3.62
CA SER A 86 11.04 -13.13 -3.02
C SER A 86 10.49 -11.91 -3.79
N ASN A 87 10.51 -11.96 -5.13
CA ASN A 87 9.95 -10.90 -5.96
C ASN A 87 8.42 -10.81 -5.84
N MET A 88 7.73 -11.97 -5.81
CA MET A 88 6.27 -12.02 -5.68
C MET A 88 5.77 -11.49 -4.32
N GLN A 89 6.50 -11.71 -3.23
CA GLN A 89 6.16 -11.10 -1.92
C GLN A 89 6.10 -9.58 -1.98
N ARG A 90 6.97 -8.92 -2.76
CA ARG A 90 6.98 -7.47 -2.93
C ARG A 90 5.82 -6.95 -3.77
N GLN A 91 5.14 -7.81 -4.52
CA GLN A 91 3.99 -7.50 -5.36
C GLN A 91 2.65 -7.86 -4.69
N ALA A 92 2.68 -8.32 -3.44
CA ALA A 92 1.48 -8.71 -2.71
C ALA A 92 0.56 -7.50 -2.50
N VAL A 93 -0.71 -7.66 -2.90
CA VAL A 93 -1.73 -6.63 -2.73
C VAL A 93 -2.30 -6.71 -1.32
N PRO A 94 -2.46 -5.58 -0.60
CA PRO A 94 -3.11 -5.56 0.70
C PRO A 94 -4.56 -6.05 0.60
N LEU A 95 -4.90 -7.09 1.34
CA LEU A 95 -6.24 -7.66 1.37
C LEU A 95 -7.13 -6.94 2.39
N LEU A 96 -8.44 -7.01 2.17
CA LEU A 96 -9.44 -6.47 3.10
C LEU A 96 -9.33 -7.12 4.49
N LYS A 97 -9.09 -8.45 4.53
CA LYS A 97 -8.91 -9.23 5.76
C LYS A 97 -7.69 -10.14 5.63
N PRO A 98 -6.47 -9.65 5.85
CA PRO A 98 -5.27 -10.48 5.84
C PRO A 98 -5.24 -11.41 7.04
N GLU A 99 -4.50 -12.52 6.94
CA GLU A 99 -4.24 -13.46 8.04
C GLU A 99 -2.75 -13.68 8.21
N ALA A 100 -2.31 -13.81 9.47
CA ALA A 100 -0.95 -14.19 9.77
C ALA A 100 -0.65 -15.60 9.23
N PRO A 101 0.54 -15.85 8.67
CA PRO A 101 0.89 -17.16 8.12
C PRO A 101 1.00 -18.19 9.24
N ILE A 102 0.45 -19.41 9.01
CA ILE A 102 0.55 -20.53 9.96
C ILE A 102 2.00 -21.03 10.03
N VAL A 103 2.68 -21.08 8.88
CA VAL A 103 4.10 -21.43 8.78
C VAL A 103 4.89 -20.18 8.48
N ALA A 104 5.78 -19.81 9.37
CA ALA A 104 6.52 -18.55 9.35
C ALA A 104 7.99 -18.76 9.72
N THR A 105 8.82 -17.75 9.50
CA THR A 105 10.25 -17.77 9.84
C THR A 105 10.56 -17.11 11.19
N GLY A 106 9.56 -16.45 11.80
CA GLY A 106 9.69 -15.74 13.07
C GLY A 106 10.24 -14.31 12.96
N ILE A 107 10.44 -13.79 11.74
CA ILE A 107 10.89 -12.42 11.51
C ILE A 107 9.72 -11.48 11.16
N GLU A 108 8.52 -12.02 10.92
CA GLU A 108 7.34 -11.32 10.44
C GLU A 108 6.92 -10.18 11.37
N HIS A 109 6.93 -10.44 12.68
CA HIS A 109 6.61 -9.42 13.68
C HIS A 109 7.61 -8.25 13.64
N ARG A 110 8.91 -8.57 13.57
CA ARG A 110 9.96 -7.56 13.53
C ARG A 110 9.90 -6.70 12.27
N ILE A 111 9.65 -7.32 11.11
CA ILE A 111 9.49 -6.60 9.85
C ILE A 111 8.28 -5.67 9.90
N ALA A 112 7.15 -6.15 10.40
CA ALA A 112 5.94 -5.34 10.54
C ALA A 112 6.17 -4.15 11.47
N TYR A 113 6.83 -4.37 12.62
CA TYR A 113 7.17 -3.33 13.58
C TYR A 113 8.09 -2.25 12.99
N ASP A 114 9.19 -2.67 12.38
CA ASP A 114 10.23 -1.77 11.84
C ASP A 114 9.77 -1.05 10.54
N SER A 115 8.74 -1.57 9.85
CA SER A 115 8.21 -0.95 8.62
C SER A 115 7.47 0.38 8.89
N GLY A 116 7.04 0.64 10.13
CA GLY A 116 6.30 1.84 10.50
C GLY A 116 4.89 1.95 9.92
N VAL A 117 4.32 0.87 9.36
CA VAL A 117 2.94 0.85 8.83
C VAL A 117 1.88 0.76 9.92
N MET A 118 2.26 0.23 11.08
CA MET A 118 1.41 0.09 12.26
C MET A 118 1.49 1.32 13.16
N VAL A 119 0.50 1.47 14.03
CA VAL A 119 0.52 2.51 15.08
C VAL A 119 0.96 1.88 16.39
N ILE A 120 2.00 2.46 16.98
CA ILE A 120 2.64 1.98 18.20
C ILE A 120 2.40 2.99 19.31
N SER A 121 2.08 2.52 20.52
CA SER A 121 1.97 3.38 21.69
C SER A 121 3.34 3.95 22.08
N LYS A 122 3.40 5.25 22.29
CA LYS A 122 4.63 5.93 22.74
C LYS A 122 4.78 5.92 24.26
N GLU A 123 3.68 5.76 24.97
CA GLU A 123 3.60 5.90 26.42
C GLU A 123 2.87 4.71 27.04
N ASP A 124 3.18 4.44 28.31
CA ASP A 124 2.45 3.48 29.14
C ASP A 124 1.11 4.10 29.55
N GLY A 125 0.01 3.36 29.40
CA GLY A 125 -1.28 3.91 29.76
C GLY A 125 -2.45 2.96 29.62
N VAL A 126 -3.65 3.54 29.66
CA VAL A 126 -4.91 2.81 29.47
C VAL A 126 -5.66 3.43 28.29
N VAL A 127 -6.15 2.59 27.41
CA VAL A 127 -6.94 3.02 26.25
C VAL A 127 -8.25 3.65 26.74
N ASN A 128 -8.40 4.95 26.51
CA ASN A 128 -9.54 5.74 26.94
C ASN A 128 -10.68 5.71 25.92
N ARG A 129 -10.34 5.80 24.63
CA ARG A 129 -11.31 5.82 23.53
C ARG A 129 -10.73 5.17 22.29
N VAL A 130 -11.57 4.42 21.59
CA VAL A 130 -11.24 3.83 20.28
C VAL A 130 -12.33 4.23 19.29
N SER A 131 -11.94 4.80 18.19
CA SER A 131 -12.80 5.08 17.03
C SER A 131 -12.10 4.64 15.74
N ALA A 132 -12.79 4.68 14.63
CA ALA A 132 -12.22 4.27 13.34
C ALA A 132 -11.08 5.17 12.88
N ASP A 133 -11.09 6.44 13.28
CA ASP A 133 -10.18 7.50 12.86
C ASP A 133 -9.08 7.82 13.87
N LYS A 134 -9.28 7.47 15.16
CA LYS A 134 -8.29 7.75 16.21
C LYS A 134 -8.41 6.83 17.41
N ILE A 135 -7.28 6.64 18.11
CA ILE A 135 -7.17 5.98 19.41
C ILE A 135 -6.65 7.01 20.41
N GLU A 136 -7.27 7.05 21.60
CA GLU A 136 -6.83 7.91 22.70
C GLU A 136 -6.35 7.04 23.85
N VAL A 137 -5.10 7.24 24.28
CA VAL A 137 -4.47 6.55 25.40
C VAL A 137 -4.23 7.58 26.52
N ARG A 138 -4.68 7.27 27.73
CA ARG A 138 -4.40 8.07 28.92
C ARG A 138 -3.19 7.49 29.63
N ASP A 139 -2.15 8.28 29.76
CA ASP A 139 -0.94 7.89 30.46
C ASP A 139 -1.11 7.80 31.97
N THR A 140 -0.06 7.36 32.69
CA THR A 140 -0.02 7.26 34.16
C THR A 140 -0.08 8.63 34.84
N HIS A 141 0.19 9.73 34.14
CA HIS A 141 0.11 11.10 34.64
C HIS A 141 -1.25 11.76 34.37
N GLY A 142 -2.19 11.05 33.72
CA GLY A 142 -3.52 11.53 33.38
C GLY A 142 -3.61 12.33 32.07
N LEU A 143 -2.52 12.49 31.33
CA LEU A 143 -2.54 13.13 30.02
C LEU A 143 -3.14 12.18 28.97
N VAL A 144 -3.87 12.74 27.99
CA VAL A 144 -4.48 11.96 26.91
C VAL A 144 -3.67 12.18 25.64
N HIS A 145 -3.06 11.09 25.15
CA HIS A 145 -2.35 11.06 23.88
C HIS A 145 -3.28 10.57 22.78
N SER A 146 -3.39 11.31 21.67
CA SER A 146 -4.23 10.97 20.53
C SER A 146 -3.38 10.44 19.37
N TYR A 147 -3.73 9.25 18.88
CA TYR A 147 -3.10 8.57 17.75
C TYR A 147 -4.07 8.56 16.56
N PRO A 148 -3.90 9.47 15.58
CA PRO A 148 -4.73 9.47 14.39
C PRO A 148 -4.41 8.25 13.52
N LEU A 149 -5.45 7.66 12.91
CA LEU A 149 -5.33 6.52 12.01
C LEU A 149 -5.47 6.95 10.56
N LYS A 150 -4.62 6.41 9.70
CA LYS A 150 -4.73 6.60 8.25
C LYS A 150 -5.88 5.75 7.71
N LYS A 151 -6.86 6.38 7.08
CA LYS A 151 -8.06 5.72 6.57
C LYS A 151 -8.14 5.88 5.07
N PHE A 152 -8.22 4.76 4.35
CA PHE A 152 -8.46 4.68 2.91
C PHE A 152 -7.62 5.66 2.07
N LEU A 153 -6.33 5.76 2.38
CA LEU A 153 -5.40 6.58 1.60
C LEU A 153 -4.85 5.78 0.41
N ARG A 154 -4.69 6.45 -0.72
CA ARG A 154 -4.04 5.88 -1.89
C ARG A 154 -2.54 5.74 -1.67
N SER A 155 -2.00 4.56 -1.94
CA SER A 155 -0.55 4.34 -2.06
C SER A 155 -0.06 4.75 -3.45
N ASN A 156 1.26 4.82 -3.65
CA ASN A 156 1.85 5.11 -4.96
C ASN A 156 1.47 4.08 -6.04
N GLN A 157 1.09 2.88 -5.66
CA GLN A 157 0.69 1.78 -6.55
C GLN A 157 -0.85 1.65 -6.69
N GLY A 158 -1.63 2.62 -6.20
CA GLY A 158 -3.09 2.56 -6.22
C GLY A 158 -3.70 1.61 -5.19
N THR A 159 -2.91 1.01 -4.31
CA THR A 159 -3.42 0.15 -3.23
C THR A 159 -3.91 0.96 -2.04
N CYS A 160 -4.80 0.36 -1.22
CA CYS A 160 -5.41 1.03 -0.10
C CYS A 160 -4.53 0.97 1.16
N ILE A 161 -4.21 2.12 1.73
CA ILE A 161 -3.60 2.25 3.06
C ILE A 161 -4.71 2.51 4.06
N ASN A 162 -5.01 1.53 4.89
CA ASN A 162 -6.04 1.61 5.92
C ASN A 162 -5.55 1.02 7.22
N GLN A 163 -5.52 1.83 8.30
CA GLN A 163 -5.14 1.39 9.63
C GLN A 163 -6.38 1.03 10.43
N ARG A 164 -6.32 -0.10 11.16
CA ARG A 164 -7.42 -0.64 11.96
C ARG A 164 -7.00 -0.80 13.41
N PRO A 165 -7.75 -0.27 14.40
CA PRO A 165 -7.46 -0.49 15.81
C PRO A 165 -7.59 -1.98 16.15
N ILE A 166 -6.66 -2.47 16.98
CA ILE A 166 -6.65 -3.85 17.52
C ILE A 166 -6.88 -3.89 19.02
N VAL A 167 -6.89 -2.72 19.67
CA VAL A 167 -7.07 -2.59 21.13
C VAL A 167 -8.52 -2.24 21.47
N ASN A 168 -8.92 -2.60 22.70
CA ASN A 168 -10.23 -2.29 23.24
C ASN A 168 -10.15 -1.18 24.30
N VAL A 169 -11.27 -0.47 24.49
CA VAL A 169 -11.38 0.55 25.56
C VAL A 169 -11.17 -0.10 26.92
N GLY A 170 -10.34 0.53 27.77
CA GLY A 170 -9.96 0.02 29.09
C GLY A 170 -8.76 -0.94 29.08
N GLN A 171 -8.21 -1.30 27.93
CA GLN A 171 -7.01 -2.13 27.82
C GLN A 171 -5.78 -1.35 28.29
N VAL A 172 -4.92 -2.00 29.07
CA VAL A 172 -3.61 -1.46 29.46
C VAL A 172 -2.64 -1.70 28.32
N VAL A 173 -1.91 -0.66 27.93
CA VAL A 173 -0.87 -0.69 26.89
C VAL A 173 0.42 -0.13 27.44
N LYS A 174 1.55 -0.64 26.97
CA LYS A 174 2.89 -0.17 27.29
C LYS A 174 3.48 0.59 26.11
N ALA A 175 4.48 1.41 26.38
CA ALA A 175 5.31 2.00 25.35
C ALA A 175 5.94 0.90 24.49
N GLY A 176 5.75 0.99 23.17
CA GLY A 176 6.17 -0.03 22.22
C GLY A 176 5.08 -1.05 21.82
N ASP A 177 3.95 -1.11 22.52
CA ASP A 177 2.84 -1.99 22.14
C ASP A 177 2.15 -1.48 20.86
N ILE A 178 1.75 -2.42 19.99
CA ILE A 178 1.02 -2.13 18.78
C ILE A 178 -0.45 -1.90 19.13
N ILE A 179 -1.01 -0.76 18.75
CA ILE A 179 -2.39 -0.37 19.04
C ILE A 179 -3.29 -0.37 17.80
N ALA A 180 -2.71 -0.31 16.61
CA ALA A 180 -3.45 -0.48 15.35
C ALA A 180 -2.60 -1.17 14.29
N ASP A 181 -3.22 -2.11 13.57
CA ASP A 181 -2.66 -2.75 12.39
C ASP A 181 -2.71 -1.82 11.17
N GLY A 182 -1.75 -1.98 10.29
CA GLY A 182 -1.68 -1.30 8.99
C GLY A 182 -2.10 -2.20 7.82
N PRO A 183 -1.81 -1.79 6.59
CA PRO A 183 -2.00 -2.65 5.42
C PRO A 183 -1.10 -3.89 5.51
N SER A 184 -1.61 -5.03 5.05
CA SER A 184 -0.91 -6.32 5.05
C SER A 184 -0.35 -6.74 6.42
N THR A 185 -1.02 -6.38 7.51
CA THR A 185 -0.68 -6.82 8.87
C THR A 185 -1.90 -7.37 9.60
N SER A 186 -1.68 -8.31 10.50
CA SER A 186 -2.71 -8.92 11.34
C SER A 186 -2.14 -9.20 12.73
N ALA A 187 -2.75 -8.62 13.76
CA ALA A 187 -2.32 -8.73 15.16
C ALA A 187 -0.82 -8.41 15.37
N GLY A 188 -0.30 -7.44 14.63
CA GLY A 188 1.10 -7.02 14.74
C GLY A 188 2.10 -7.85 13.94
N GLU A 189 1.65 -8.82 13.16
CA GLU A 189 2.50 -9.64 12.28
C GLU A 189 2.27 -9.31 10.81
N LEU A 190 3.30 -9.47 10.00
CA LEU A 190 3.21 -9.32 8.56
C LEU A 190 2.31 -10.41 7.96
N SER A 191 1.28 -9.99 7.22
CA SER A 191 0.24 -10.86 6.67
C SER A 191 0.00 -10.50 5.20
N LEU A 192 0.77 -11.08 4.30
CA LEU A 192 0.72 -10.78 2.87
C LEU A 192 -0.44 -11.44 2.13
N GLY A 193 -1.21 -12.30 2.80
CA GLY A 193 -2.30 -13.06 2.17
C GLY A 193 -3.23 -13.73 3.18
N ARG A 194 -3.75 -14.90 2.79
CA ARG A 194 -4.68 -15.72 3.57
C ARG A 194 -4.21 -17.18 3.59
N ASN A 195 -4.52 -17.89 4.66
CA ASN A 195 -4.27 -19.33 4.75
C ASN A 195 -5.41 -20.08 4.06
N ILE A 196 -5.08 -20.87 3.04
CA ILE A 196 -6.06 -21.55 2.17
C ILE A 196 -5.72 -23.02 2.05
N LEU A 197 -6.76 -23.87 2.09
CA LEU A 197 -6.62 -25.29 1.81
C LEU A 197 -6.41 -25.51 0.31
N ILE A 198 -5.30 -26.17 -0.05
CA ILE A 198 -4.90 -26.45 -1.44
C ILE A 198 -4.90 -27.96 -1.67
N GLY A 199 -5.52 -28.40 -2.76
CA GLY A 199 -5.43 -29.77 -3.27
C GLY A 199 -4.51 -29.85 -4.48
N PHE A 200 -3.49 -30.72 -4.44
CA PHE A 200 -2.58 -30.97 -5.56
C PHE A 200 -3.06 -32.18 -6.35
N MET A 201 -3.75 -31.94 -7.46
CA MET A 201 -4.22 -32.98 -8.36
C MET A 201 -4.47 -32.45 -9.76
N SER A 202 -4.46 -33.31 -10.77
CA SER A 202 -4.91 -32.93 -12.10
C SER A 202 -6.43 -32.81 -12.12
N TRP A 203 -6.95 -31.69 -12.69
CA TRP A 203 -8.37 -31.44 -12.79
C TRP A 203 -8.78 -31.12 -14.23
N GLU A 204 -9.08 -32.15 -14.99
CA GLU A 204 -9.60 -32.09 -16.38
C GLU A 204 -8.81 -31.16 -17.31
N GLY A 205 -7.53 -30.96 -17.04
CA GLY A 205 -6.64 -30.06 -17.78
C GLY A 205 -6.79 -28.56 -17.50
N TYR A 206 -7.76 -28.15 -16.67
CA TYR A 206 -7.97 -26.72 -16.35
C TYR A 206 -6.87 -26.12 -15.46
N ASN A 207 -6.03 -26.95 -14.85
CA ASN A 207 -4.86 -26.53 -14.08
C ASN A 207 -3.53 -26.91 -14.76
N TYR A 208 -3.52 -26.89 -16.12
CA TYR A 208 -2.30 -27.14 -16.91
C TYR A 208 -1.27 -26.02 -16.73
N GLU A 209 0.00 -26.40 -16.52
CA GLU A 209 1.13 -25.53 -16.21
C GLU A 209 0.89 -24.70 -14.93
N ASP A 210 0.87 -23.36 -15.03
CA ASP A 210 0.71 -22.44 -13.90
C ASP A 210 -0.76 -22.05 -13.63
N ALA A 211 -1.73 -22.69 -14.31
CA ALA A 211 -3.13 -22.41 -14.11
C ALA A 211 -3.62 -22.97 -12.76
N ILE A 212 -4.45 -22.19 -12.07
CA ILE A 212 -5.01 -22.52 -10.76
C ILE A 212 -6.53 -22.45 -10.82
N LEU A 213 -7.21 -23.48 -10.28
CA LEU A 213 -8.65 -23.46 -10.06
C LEU A 213 -8.95 -22.89 -8.68
N ILE A 214 -9.89 -21.95 -8.62
CA ILE A 214 -10.30 -21.27 -7.40
C ILE A 214 -11.74 -21.66 -7.07
N SER A 215 -12.03 -21.97 -5.81
CA SER A 215 -13.39 -22.21 -5.33
C SER A 215 -14.22 -20.93 -5.34
N GLU A 216 -15.47 -21.01 -5.80
CA GLU A 216 -16.43 -19.89 -5.76
C GLU A 216 -16.66 -19.36 -4.33
N ASN A 217 -16.49 -20.19 -3.30
CA ASN A 217 -16.62 -19.78 -1.92
C ASN A 217 -15.62 -18.69 -1.52
N LEU A 218 -14.40 -18.69 -2.11
CA LEU A 218 -13.39 -17.65 -1.85
C LEU A 218 -13.86 -16.28 -2.32
N VAL A 219 -14.64 -16.23 -3.41
CA VAL A 219 -15.26 -14.99 -3.91
C VAL A 219 -16.43 -14.58 -3.02
N LYS A 220 -17.31 -15.51 -2.63
CA LYS A 220 -18.48 -15.25 -1.77
C LYS A 220 -18.10 -14.73 -0.38
N GLU A 221 -16.96 -15.19 0.15
CA GLU A 221 -16.48 -14.84 1.50
C GLU A 221 -15.50 -13.66 1.51
N ASP A 222 -15.28 -13.01 0.36
CA ASP A 222 -14.34 -11.88 0.20
C ASP A 222 -12.92 -12.21 0.68
N VAL A 223 -12.44 -13.42 0.43
CA VAL A 223 -11.17 -13.91 0.96
C VAL A 223 -9.98 -13.15 0.37
N PHE A 224 -9.99 -12.93 -0.95
CA PHE A 224 -8.95 -12.19 -1.68
C PHE A 224 -9.37 -10.79 -2.13
N THR A 225 -10.44 -10.27 -1.57
CA THR A 225 -10.94 -8.95 -1.92
C THR A 225 -9.95 -7.86 -1.50
N SER A 226 -9.65 -6.96 -2.40
CA SER A 226 -8.76 -5.81 -2.22
C SER A 226 -9.45 -4.53 -2.67
N ILE A 227 -9.00 -3.40 -2.13
CA ILE A 227 -9.48 -2.07 -2.51
C ILE A 227 -8.38 -1.39 -3.29
N HIS A 228 -8.70 -0.89 -4.47
CA HIS A 228 -7.84 -0.08 -5.31
C HIS A 228 -8.38 1.33 -5.38
N ILE A 229 -7.50 2.32 -5.25
CA ILE A 229 -7.86 3.73 -5.29
C ILE A 229 -7.17 4.35 -6.49
N GLU A 230 -7.95 4.75 -7.49
CA GLU A 230 -7.45 5.38 -8.70
C GLU A 230 -7.62 6.89 -8.65
N GLU A 231 -6.71 7.62 -9.26
CA GLU A 231 -6.70 9.07 -9.29
C GLU A 231 -6.81 9.54 -10.74
N HIS A 232 -7.87 10.30 -11.03
CA HIS A 232 -8.09 10.90 -12.33
C HIS A 232 -7.91 12.40 -12.25
N GLU A 233 -7.04 12.94 -13.10
CA GLU A 233 -6.68 14.36 -13.10
C GLU A 233 -7.08 15.00 -14.43
N THR A 234 -7.66 16.19 -14.37
CA THR A 234 -7.89 17.02 -15.53
C THR A 234 -7.56 18.47 -15.21
N GLU A 235 -7.06 19.18 -16.20
CA GLU A 235 -6.77 20.60 -16.11
C GLU A 235 -7.44 21.36 -17.24
N THR A 236 -7.76 22.62 -17.00
CA THR A 236 -8.22 23.54 -18.05
C THR A 236 -7.04 24.34 -18.55
N ARG A 237 -6.92 24.48 -19.87
CA ARG A 237 -5.85 25.23 -20.52
C ARG A 237 -6.41 26.35 -21.38
N ASP A 238 -5.64 27.42 -21.50
CA ASP A 238 -5.94 28.46 -22.49
C ASP A 238 -5.52 27.98 -23.89
N THR A 239 -6.49 27.91 -24.80
CA THR A 239 -6.22 27.58 -26.20
C THR A 239 -6.24 28.85 -27.04
N LYS A 240 -5.69 28.78 -28.28
CA LYS A 240 -5.70 29.90 -29.24
C LYS A 240 -7.11 30.34 -29.63
N LEU A 241 -8.13 29.50 -29.39
CA LEU A 241 -9.54 29.73 -29.74
C LEU A 241 -10.37 30.20 -28.54
N GLY A 242 -9.77 30.24 -27.34
CA GLY A 242 -10.40 30.59 -26.09
C GLY A 242 -10.03 29.64 -24.97
N PRO A 243 -10.33 29.95 -23.71
CA PRO A 243 -10.08 29.07 -22.58
C PRO A 243 -10.98 27.82 -22.65
N GLU A 244 -10.48 26.69 -22.15
CA GLU A 244 -11.31 25.54 -21.84
C GLU A 244 -12.14 25.85 -20.60
N GLU A 245 -13.36 25.35 -20.55
CA GLU A 245 -14.26 25.58 -19.41
C GLU A 245 -14.74 24.25 -18.85
N ILE A 246 -14.81 24.18 -17.49
CA ILE A 246 -15.49 23.10 -16.79
C ILE A 246 -16.94 23.52 -16.61
N THR A 247 -17.84 22.71 -17.13
CA THR A 247 -19.28 23.01 -17.15
C THR A 247 -20.12 21.73 -17.21
N ARG A 248 -21.32 21.81 -16.66
CA ARG A 248 -22.34 20.77 -16.81
C ARG A 248 -22.99 20.79 -18.21
N ASP A 249 -22.93 21.93 -18.92
CA ASP A 249 -23.55 22.10 -20.23
C ASP A 249 -22.67 21.49 -21.35
N ILE A 250 -22.74 20.18 -21.50
CA ILE A 250 -21.95 19.41 -22.45
C ILE A 250 -22.79 19.10 -23.68
N PRO A 251 -22.30 19.38 -24.90
CA PRO A 251 -23.04 19.11 -26.13
C PRO A 251 -23.27 17.61 -26.36
N ASN A 252 -24.45 17.22 -26.84
CA ASN A 252 -24.83 15.86 -27.24
C ASN A 252 -24.79 14.82 -26.10
N VAL A 253 -24.96 15.24 -24.84
CA VAL A 253 -25.06 14.37 -23.67
C VAL A 253 -26.45 14.46 -23.07
N GLY A 254 -27.08 13.30 -22.80
CA GLY A 254 -28.38 13.23 -22.14
C GLY A 254 -28.34 13.58 -20.66
N GLU A 255 -29.47 14.03 -20.11
CA GLU A 255 -29.55 14.41 -18.68
C GLU A 255 -29.25 13.25 -17.72
N ASP A 256 -29.52 12.01 -18.13
CA ASP A 256 -29.21 10.81 -17.32
C ASP A 256 -27.70 10.66 -17.04
N ALA A 257 -26.86 11.03 -18.01
CA ALA A 257 -25.41 10.99 -17.84
C ALA A 257 -24.87 12.18 -17.03
N LEU A 258 -25.69 13.20 -16.78
CA LEU A 258 -25.35 14.41 -16.02
C LEU A 258 -25.93 14.39 -14.60
N LYS A 259 -26.68 13.35 -14.22
CA LYS A 259 -27.41 13.29 -12.94
C LYS A 259 -26.51 13.42 -11.71
N ASP A 260 -25.28 12.86 -11.78
CA ASP A 260 -24.33 12.81 -10.68
C ASP A 260 -23.29 13.95 -10.71
N LEU A 261 -23.43 14.88 -11.68
CA LEU A 261 -22.65 16.10 -11.74
C LEU A 261 -23.31 17.22 -10.94
N ASP A 262 -22.50 18.04 -10.28
CA ASP A 262 -22.94 19.28 -9.64
C ASP A 262 -23.20 20.41 -10.67
N GLU A 263 -23.53 21.60 -10.19
CA GLU A 263 -23.80 22.77 -11.05
C GLU A 263 -22.54 23.24 -11.80
N GLU A 264 -21.35 22.96 -11.27
CA GLU A 264 -20.07 23.28 -11.89
C GLU A 264 -19.62 22.24 -12.91
N GLY A 265 -20.31 21.09 -13.01
CA GLY A 265 -19.97 20.01 -13.93
C GLY A 265 -18.99 19.01 -13.35
N ILE A 266 -18.85 18.93 -12.03
CA ILE A 266 -17.97 18.01 -11.31
C ILE A 266 -18.82 16.95 -10.64
N ILE A 267 -18.34 15.69 -10.65
CA ILE A 267 -19.05 14.57 -10.01
C ILE A 267 -19.14 14.75 -8.49
N ARG A 268 -20.20 14.24 -7.87
CA ARG A 268 -20.41 14.32 -6.42
C ARG A 268 -19.67 13.19 -5.70
N ILE A 269 -19.14 13.48 -4.49
CA ILE A 269 -18.61 12.45 -3.59
C ILE A 269 -19.74 11.47 -3.22
N GLY A 270 -19.43 10.17 -3.26
CA GLY A 270 -20.38 9.09 -3.01
C GLY A 270 -21.17 8.63 -4.24
N ALA A 271 -20.94 9.24 -5.41
CA ALA A 271 -21.54 8.76 -6.66
C ALA A 271 -20.92 7.43 -7.09
N GLU A 272 -21.76 6.49 -7.50
CA GLU A 272 -21.35 5.25 -8.13
C GLU A 272 -21.12 5.52 -9.63
N VAL A 273 -19.95 5.10 -10.13
CA VAL A 273 -19.52 5.37 -11.51
C VAL A 273 -19.23 4.08 -12.26
N HIS A 274 -19.59 4.10 -13.54
CA HIS A 274 -19.41 3.00 -14.47
C HIS A 274 -18.54 3.44 -15.67
N PRO A 275 -17.99 2.50 -16.47
CA PRO A 275 -17.20 2.83 -17.63
C PRO A 275 -17.92 3.78 -18.59
N GLY A 276 -17.29 4.91 -18.92
CA GLY A 276 -17.84 5.93 -19.80
C GLY A 276 -18.60 7.07 -19.10
N ASP A 277 -18.90 6.96 -17.80
CA ASP A 277 -19.53 8.04 -17.03
C ASP A 277 -18.62 9.26 -16.95
N ILE A 278 -19.22 10.45 -16.88
CA ILE A 278 -18.49 11.71 -16.84
C ILE A 278 -18.09 12.03 -15.40
N LEU A 279 -16.80 12.22 -15.19
CA LEU A 279 -16.24 12.64 -13.91
C LEU A 279 -16.15 14.15 -13.79
N VAL A 280 -15.70 14.80 -14.88
CA VAL A 280 -15.62 16.25 -14.99
C VAL A 280 -16.08 16.64 -16.38
N GLY A 281 -17.12 17.42 -16.46
CA GLY A 281 -17.60 18.01 -17.72
C GLY A 281 -16.66 19.12 -18.15
N LYS A 282 -16.00 18.94 -19.29
CA LYS A 282 -15.09 19.93 -19.88
C LYS A 282 -15.40 20.15 -21.34
N VAL A 283 -15.41 21.40 -21.74
CA VAL A 283 -15.62 21.79 -23.13
C VAL A 283 -14.45 22.64 -23.63
N THR A 284 -14.06 22.38 -24.87
CA THR A 284 -12.98 23.12 -25.55
C THR A 284 -13.56 23.90 -26.71
N PRO A 285 -13.24 25.19 -26.92
CA PRO A 285 -13.66 25.95 -28.08
C PRO A 285 -13.23 25.29 -29.41
N LYS A 286 -14.15 25.23 -30.38
CA LYS A 286 -13.96 24.60 -31.67
C LYS A 286 -13.66 25.63 -32.77
N GLY A 287 -12.62 25.38 -33.56
CA GLY A 287 -12.33 26.23 -34.73
C GLY A 287 -13.28 26.00 -35.89
N GLU A 288 -13.52 27.02 -36.72
CA GLU A 288 -14.40 26.90 -37.91
C GLU A 288 -13.97 25.81 -38.89
N ALA A 289 -12.69 25.43 -38.91
CA ALA A 289 -12.16 24.39 -39.76
C ALA A 289 -12.52 22.95 -39.33
N GLU A 290 -12.98 22.77 -38.09
CA GLU A 290 -13.28 21.44 -37.49
C GLU A 290 -14.77 21.07 -37.55
N LEU A 291 -15.61 21.91 -38.19
CA LEU A 291 -17.03 21.61 -38.39
C LEU A 291 -17.19 20.47 -39.44
N THR A 292 -17.97 19.45 -39.06
CA THR A 292 -18.32 18.39 -40.02
C THR A 292 -19.20 18.95 -41.15
N PRO A 293 -19.24 18.31 -42.33
CA PRO A 293 -20.12 18.75 -43.43
C PRO A 293 -21.58 18.85 -43.00
N GLU A 294 -22.07 17.95 -42.14
CA GLU A 294 -23.43 17.94 -41.62
C GLU A 294 -23.70 19.14 -40.70
N GLU A 295 -22.77 19.46 -39.81
CA GLU A 295 -22.86 20.63 -38.90
C GLU A 295 -22.85 21.93 -39.69
N ARG A 296 -22.07 22.05 -40.77
CA ARG A 296 -22.11 23.21 -41.69
C ARG A 296 -23.45 23.36 -42.36
N LEU A 297 -24.06 22.24 -42.78
CA LEU A 297 -25.35 22.24 -43.45
C LEU A 297 -26.49 22.59 -42.47
N LEU A 298 -26.47 22.07 -41.25
CA LEU A 298 -27.40 22.41 -40.19
C LEU A 298 -27.34 23.91 -39.82
N ARG A 299 -26.11 24.46 -39.74
CA ARG A 299 -25.89 25.89 -39.48
C ARG A 299 -26.46 26.77 -40.58
N ALA A 300 -26.37 26.33 -41.83
CA ALA A 300 -26.86 27.06 -43.01
C ALA A 300 -28.39 27.00 -43.11
N ILE A 301 -29.04 25.91 -42.71
CA ILE A 301 -30.47 25.68 -42.91
C ILE A 301 -31.29 26.23 -41.72
N PHE A 302 -30.83 26.01 -40.49
CA PHE A 302 -31.64 26.32 -39.28
C PHE A 302 -31.20 27.56 -38.51
N SER A 303 -30.15 28.26 -38.96
CA SER A 303 -29.55 29.39 -38.20
C SER A 303 -29.32 29.06 -36.71
N GLU A 304 -29.35 27.79 -36.36
CA GLU A 304 -29.00 27.35 -35.02
C GLU A 304 -27.51 27.58 -34.83
N LYS A 305 -27.15 28.27 -33.75
CA LYS A 305 -25.78 28.31 -33.27
C LYS A 305 -25.39 26.90 -32.93
N ALA A 306 -24.79 26.19 -33.91
CA ALA A 306 -24.00 25.01 -33.60
C ALA A 306 -23.05 25.43 -32.47
N ARG A 307 -23.12 24.78 -31.31
CA ARG A 307 -22.27 25.12 -30.16
C ARG A 307 -20.82 25.12 -30.63
N GLU A 308 -20.14 26.23 -30.43
CA GLU A 308 -18.75 26.43 -30.86
C GLU A 308 -17.77 25.68 -29.95
N VAL A 309 -18.24 24.63 -29.27
CA VAL A 309 -17.47 23.87 -28.30
C VAL A 309 -17.52 22.37 -28.61
N ARG A 310 -16.42 21.71 -28.26
CA ARG A 310 -16.24 20.25 -28.35
C ARG A 310 -16.21 19.66 -26.95
N ASP A 311 -16.86 18.51 -26.76
CA ASP A 311 -16.77 17.72 -25.54
C ASP A 311 -15.34 17.14 -25.37
N THR A 312 -14.68 17.53 -24.29
CA THR A 312 -13.37 17.02 -23.85
C THR A 312 -13.43 16.58 -22.39
N SER A 313 -14.62 16.18 -21.94
CA SER A 313 -14.88 15.74 -20.58
C SER A 313 -14.01 14.58 -20.17
N LEU A 314 -13.59 14.56 -18.90
CA LEU A 314 -12.94 13.43 -18.29
C LEU A 314 -13.99 12.36 -18.00
N ARG A 315 -13.75 11.15 -18.52
CA ARG A 315 -14.66 10.00 -18.35
C ARG A 315 -13.93 8.85 -17.67
N VAL A 316 -14.71 8.00 -17.00
CA VAL A 316 -14.21 6.73 -16.43
C VAL A 316 -13.70 5.84 -17.56
N PRO A 317 -12.45 5.34 -17.48
CA PRO A 317 -11.88 4.41 -18.45
C PRO A 317 -12.68 3.10 -18.53
N ASN A 318 -12.51 2.39 -19.67
CA ASN A 318 -13.14 1.10 -19.84
C ASN A 318 -12.58 0.06 -18.87
N GLY A 319 -13.47 -0.64 -18.15
CA GLY A 319 -13.11 -1.68 -17.18
C GLY A 319 -12.90 -1.18 -15.76
N GLU A 320 -13.07 0.11 -15.51
CA GLU A 320 -13.06 0.71 -14.18
C GLU A 320 -14.48 1.01 -13.74
N GLU A 321 -14.81 0.66 -12.51
CA GLU A 321 -16.08 0.98 -11.84
C GLU A 321 -15.83 1.17 -10.34
N GLY A 322 -16.59 2.03 -9.70
CA GLY A 322 -16.36 2.29 -8.28
C GLY A 322 -17.22 3.41 -7.71
N ILE A 323 -16.80 3.90 -6.55
CA ILE A 323 -17.47 5.00 -5.85
C ILE A 323 -16.48 6.15 -5.70
N VAL A 324 -16.94 7.37 -5.97
CA VAL A 324 -16.15 8.58 -5.77
C VAL A 324 -15.96 8.84 -4.28
N VAL A 325 -14.72 8.82 -3.80
CA VAL A 325 -14.42 8.98 -2.36
C VAL A 325 -13.98 10.39 -2.02
N ASP A 326 -13.19 11.01 -2.88
CA ASP A 326 -12.63 12.34 -2.61
C ASP A 326 -12.51 13.19 -3.88
N LEU A 327 -12.54 14.50 -3.70
CA LEU A 327 -12.40 15.50 -4.75
C LEU A 327 -11.45 16.59 -4.28
N SER A 328 -10.46 16.91 -5.11
CA SER A 328 -9.55 18.02 -4.85
C SER A 328 -9.66 19.05 -5.97
N LEU A 329 -9.95 20.30 -5.62
CA LEU A 329 -10.00 21.43 -6.53
C LEU A 329 -8.86 22.39 -6.18
N ILE A 330 -7.93 22.56 -7.12
CA ILE A 330 -6.81 23.49 -6.94
C ILE A 330 -7.02 24.67 -7.88
N HIS A 331 -7.25 25.86 -7.32
CA HIS A 331 -7.21 27.11 -8.04
C HIS A 331 -5.80 27.69 -7.90
N ILE A 332 -4.98 27.49 -8.93
CA ILE A 332 -3.75 28.30 -9.08
C ILE A 332 -4.16 29.56 -9.85
N SER A 333 -3.42 30.63 -9.81
CA SER A 333 -3.66 31.86 -10.61
C SER A 333 -3.73 31.61 -12.12
N GLU A 334 -3.49 30.38 -12.55
CA GLU A 334 -3.91 29.68 -13.77
C GLU A 334 -4.69 28.45 -13.33
N PRO A 335 -5.97 28.24 -13.73
CA PRO A 335 -6.85 27.24 -13.11
C PRO A 335 -6.47 25.81 -13.52
N THR A 336 -5.97 25.04 -12.57
CA THR A 336 -5.83 23.58 -12.67
C THR A 336 -6.71 22.92 -11.61
N ARG A 337 -7.50 21.91 -11.99
CA ARG A 337 -8.43 21.20 -11.09
C ARG A 337 -8.15 19.70 -11.12
N ARG A 338 -8.06 19.07 -9.95
CA ARG A 338 -7.76 17.64 -9.77
C ARG A 338 -8.96 16.90 -9.17
N VAL A 339 -9.31 15.73 -9.70
CA VAL A 339 -10.38 14.84 -9.20
C VAL A 339 -9.76 13.49 -8.84
N VAL A 340 -10.02 13.01 -7.62
CA VAL A 340 -9.55 11.71 -7.11
C VAL A 340 -10.74 10.76 -6.94
N ILE A 341 -10.63 9.54 -7.47
CA ILE A 341 -11.64 8.49 -7.40
C ILE A 341 -11.03 7.24 -6.76
N SER A 342 -11.81 6.57 -5.91
CA SER A 342 -11.44 5.29 -5.32
C SER A 342 -12.50 4.22 -5.58
#